data_5a952d479707ca020cf515f1b4b0b8d5
#
_entry.id   5a952d479707ca020cf515f1b4b0b8d5
#
_cell.length_a   1.000
_cell.length_b   1.000
_cell.length_c   1.000
_cell.angle_alpha   90.00
_cell.angle_beta   90.00
_cell.angle_gamma   90.00
#
_symmetry.space_group_name_H-M   'P 1'
#
loop_
_entity.id
_entity.type
_entity.pdbx_description
1 polymer ?
#
loop_
_entity_poly.entity_id
_entity_poly.type
_entity_poly.pdbx_seq_one_letter_code
_entity_poly.pdbx_strand_id
1 'polypeptide(L)'
;MLPRANMAKFMTEAAEAGFRGAIQAIEAASSVELMIAVRPRLRRWLLPHSIAGAVVMVAVLAFLLFSEDYEFELWSIAITPLLAAIAGGLLVEVSAPLERALRPAGVRDAIVAEAARATFYELGVHDTKRRTGILVFVAVRERRVELVGDVAVVGKLGQAGLTRQAGALIAALPAGGAAVARALTALAGEYGAALPRAAGDVNELPDLVQGARRVRRFRGRVH
;
A
#
# COMPACT_ATOMS: atom_id res chain seq x y z
N MET A 1 11.34 -2.49 -13.93
CA MET A 1 12.36 -2.95 -12.97
C MET A 1 12.44 -2.11 -11.67
N LEU A 2 11.79 -0.95 -11.56
CA LEU A 2 11.82 0.01 -10.43
C LEU A 2 11.01 -0.35 -9.14
N PRO A 3 9.98 -1.20 -9.12
CA PRO A 3 9.22 -1.49 -7.89
C PRO A 3 10.03 -2.26 -6.83
N ARG A 4 11.01 -3.07 -7.26
CA ARG A 4 11.84 -3.88 -6.32
C ARG A 4 12.84 -3.05 -5.52
N ALA A 5 13.38 -1.97 -6.10
CA ALA A 5 14.34 -1.11 -5.42
C ALA A 5 13.70 -0.31 -4.27
N ASN A 6 12.46 0.18 -4.46
CA ASN A 6 11.74 0.88 -3.40
C ASN A 6 11.32 -0.06 -2.26
N MET A 7 10.99 -1.31 -2.59
CA MET A 7 10.67 -2.32 -1.59
C MET A 7 11.88 -2.71 -0.75
N ALA A 8 13.05 -2.92 -1.39
CA ALA A 8 14.29 -3.23 -0.68
C ALA A 8 14.74 -2.10 0.26
N LYS A 9 14.52 -0.84 -0.15
CA LYS A 9 14.78 0.33 0.72
C LYS A 9 13.80 0.43 1.89
N PHE A 10 12.57 -0.01 1.72
CA PHE A 10 11.55 0.03 2.77
C PHE A 10 11.67 -1.17 3.71
N MET A 11 11.81 -2.37 3.15
CA MET A 11 11.94 -3.64 3.89
C MET A 11 13.41 -4.02 4.05
N THR A 12 14.10 -3.30 4.92
CA THR A 12 15.44 -3.67 5.39
C THR A 12 15.35 -4.76 6.46
N GLU A 13 16.46 -5.44 6.77
CA GLU A 13 16.50 -6.41 7.89
C GLU A 13 16.03 -5.78 9.21
N ALA A 14 16.43 -4.54 9.47
CA ALA A 14 15.97 -3.79 10.65
C ALA A 14 14.47 -3.51 10.63
N ALA A 15 13.88 -3.26 9.45
CA ALA A 15 12.44 -3.09 9.31
C ALA A 15 11.69 -4.41 9.52
N GLU A 16 12.17 -5.52 8.97
CA GLU A 16 11.57 -6.84 9.16
C GLU A 16 11.63 -7.29 10.62
N ALA A 17 12.77 -7.09 11.28
CA ALA A 17 12.92 -7.36 12.71
C ALA A 17 11.99 -6.46 13.54
N GLY A 18 11.91 -5.18 13.20
CA GLY A 18 11.01 -4.23 13.86
C GLY A 18 9.54 -4.59 13.71
N PHE A 19 9.10 -5.01 12.54
CA PHE A 19 7.71 -5.45 12.31
C PHE A 19 7.39 -6.73 13.10
N ARG A 20 8.29 -7.71 13.13
CA ARG A 20 8.12 -8.90 13.99
C ARG A 20 8.04 -8.54 15.48
N GLY A 21 8.91 -7.64 15.93
CA GLY A 21 8.85 -7.14 17.31
C GLY A 21 7.54 -6.38 17.61
N ALA A 22 6.99 -5.64 16.65
CA ALA A 22 5.71 -4.97 16.82
C ALA A 22 4.54 -5.97 16.92
N ILE A 23 4.53 -7.04 16.10
CA ILE A 23 3.55 -8.12 16.21
C ILE A 23 3.61 -8.71 17.63
N GLN A 24 4.78 -9.15 18.06
CA GLN A 24 4.98 -9.76 19.37
C GLN A 24 4.59 -8.83 20.53
N ALA A 25 4.91 -7.53 20.44
CA ALA A 25 4.56 -6.56 21.48
C ALA A 25 3.04 -6.35 21.60
N ILE A 26 2.33 -6.30 20.48
CA ILE A 26 0.87 -6.11 20.45
C ILE A 26 0.18 -7.38 20.94
N GLU A 27 0.56 -8.54 20.47
CA GLU A 27 -0.02 -9.84 20.86
C GLU A 27 0.32 -10.21 22.32
N ALA A 28 1.49 -9.78 22.82
CA ALA A 28 1.81 -9.93 24.25
C ALA A 28 0.93 -9.05 25.15
N ALA A 29 0.55 -7.86 24.70
CA ALA A 29 -0.24 -6.90 25.46
C ALA A 29 -1.76 -7.12 25.32
N SER A 30 -2.21 -7.75 24.25
CA SER A 30 -3.64 -7.83 23.89
C SER A 30 -4.02 -9.20 23.33
N SER A 31 -5.32 -9.46 23.21
CA SER A 31 -5.86 -10.61 22.48
C SER A 31 -6.03 -10.33 20.97
N VAL A 32 -5.38 -9.29 20.46
CA VAL A 32 -5.37 -8.98 19.03
C VAL A 32 -4.38 -9.87 18.31
N GLU A 33 -4.81 -10.45 17.21
CA GLU A 33 -3.99 -11.21 16.27
C GLU A 33 -3.59 -10.28 15.11
N LEU A 34 -2.30 -9.99 14.97
CA LEU A 34 -1.81 -8.98 14.06
C LEU A 34 -1.12 -9.58 12.84
N MET A 35 -1.58 -9.21 11.65
CA MET A 35 -0.89 -9.54 10.41
C MET A 35 -0.47 -8.28 9.67
N ILE A 36 0.73 -8.30 9.07
CA ILE A 36 1.28 -7.18 8.31
C ILE A 36 1.46 -7.58 6.85
N ALA A 37 0.86 -6.83 5.94
CA ALA A 37 1.05 -7.00 4.50
C ALA A 37 1.66 -5.74 3.90
N VAL A 38 2.87 -5.86 3.33
CA VAL A 38 3.55 -4.77 2.65
C VAL A 38 3.50 -4.99 1.14
N ARG A 39 2.96 -4.03 0.41
CA ARG A 39 2.86 -4.06 -1.04
C ARG A 39 3.69 -2.94 -1.66
N PRO A 40 4.63 -3.26 -2.57
CA PRO A 40 5.47 -2.24 -3.19
C PRO A 40 4.68 -1.32 -4.11
N ARG A 41 3.66 -1.84 -4.74
CA ARG A 41 2.75 -1.18 -5.67
C ARG A 41 1.45 -1.98 -5.77
N LEU A 42 0.33 -1.27 -5.80
CA LEU A 42 -0.98 -1.84 -6.10
C LEU A 42 -1.23 -1.94 -7.62
N ARG A 43 -2.47 -2.13 -8.02
CA ARG A 43 -2.88 -2.26 -9.41
C ARG A 43 -2.38 -1.08 -10.26
N ARG A 44 -1.88 -1.35 -11.48
CA ARG A 44 -1.61 -0.32 -12.49
C ARG A 44 -2.92 0.36 -12.86
N TRP A 45 -2.98 1.65 -12.62
CA TRP A 45 -4.08 2.47 -13.09
C TRP A 45 -3.62 3.22 -14.34
N LEU A 46 -4.23 2.91 -15.49
CA LEU A 46 -3.79 3.44 -16.79
C LEU A 46 -4.16 4.91 -17.00
N LEU A 47 -5.17 5.41 -16.28
CA LEU A 47 -5.69 6.75 -16.49
C LEU A 47 -4.63 7.86 -16.37
N PRO A 48 -3.74 7.92 -15.37
CA PRO A 48 -2.68 8.92 -15.32
C PRO A 48 -1.73 8.85 -16.53
N HIS A 49 -1.43 7.62 -16.98
CA HIS A 49 -0.56 7.41 -18.14
C HIS A 49 -1.22 7.91 -19.42
N SER A 50 -2.53 7.63 -19.59
CA SER A 50 -3.30 8.10 -20.73
C SER A 50 -3.44 9.62 -20.75
N ILE A 51 -3.71 10.25 -19.61
CA ILE A 51 -3.81 11.71 -19.50
C ILE A 51 -2.46 12.36 -19.84
N ALA A 52 -1.36 11.91 -19.24
CA ALA A 52 -0.04 12.45 -19.52
C ALA A 52 0.36 12.25 -20.99
N GLY A 53 0.11 11.07 -21.54
CA GLY A 53 0.34 10.77 -22.94
C GLY A 53 -0.46 11.71 -23.86
N ALA A 54 -1.75 11.90 -23.58
CA ALA A 54 -2.61 12.78 -24.37
C ALA A 54 -2.15 14.26 -24.31
N VAL A 55 -1.76 14.75 -23.13
CA VAL A 55 -1.25 16.12 -22.96
C VAL A 55 0.03 16.32 -23.77
N VAL A 56 0.99 15.39 -23.69
CA VAL A 56 2.24 15.47 -24.44
C VAL A 56 1.98 15.36 -25.94
N MET A 57 1.08 14.47 -26.35
CA MET A 57 0.66 14.34 -27.76
C MET A 57 0.11 15.65 -28.33
N VAL A 58 -0.83 16.28 -27.61
CA VAL A 58 -1.45 17.53 -28.05
C VAL A 58 -0.41 18.66 -28.10
N ALA A 59 0.48 18.75 -27.11
CA ALA A 59 1.53 19.76 -27.09
C ALA A 59 2.50 19.62 -28.29
N VAL A 60 2.93 18.38 -28.58
CA VAL A 60 3.80 18.10 -29.72
C VAL A 60 3.07 18.36 -31.04
N LEU A 61 1.81 17.92 -31.15
CA LEU A 61 1.01 18.22 -32.38
C LEU A 61 0.83 19.71 -32.61
N ALA A 62 0.52 20.47 -31.55
CA ALA A 62 0.42 21.93 -31.64
C ALA A 62 1.74 22.55 -32.07
N PHE A 63 2.87 22.12 -31.52
CA PHE A 63 4.19 22.57 -31.92
C PHE A 63 4.44 22.32 -33.44
N LEU A 64 4.17 21.10 -33.91
CA LEU A 64 4.39 20.73 -35.32
C LEU A 64 3.49 21.50 -36.31
N LEU A 65 2.27 21.86 -35.87
CA LEU A 65 1.32 22.59 -36.76
C LEU A 65 1.50 24.11 -36.74
N PHE A 66 1.97 24.68 -35.62
CA PHE A 66 2.03 26.14 -35.44
C PHE A 66 3.47 26.68 -35.37
N SER A 67 4.49 25.85 -35.61
CA SER A 67 5.87 26.34 -35.72
C SER A 67 6.08 27.04 -37.04
N GLU A 68 6.41 28.31 -36.98
CA GLU A 68 6.68 29.14 -38.18
C GLU A 68 8.12 28.98 -38.70
N ASP A 69 9.02 28.49 -37.81
CA ASP A 69 10.47 28.39 -38.13
C ASP A 69 10.84 27.08 -38.82
N TYR A 70 9.97 26.10 -38.82
CA TYR A 70 10.26 24.74 -39.30
C TYR A 70 9.14 24.19 -40.19
N GLU A 71 9.52 23.64 -41.34
CA GLU A 71 8.64 22.87 -42.20
C GLU A 71 8.76 21.39 -41.89
N PHE A 72 7.66 20.76 -41.46
CA PHE A 72 7.60 19.35 -41.11
C PHE A 72 6.91 18.55 -42.24
N GLU A 73 7.48 17.40 -42.55
CA GLU A 73 6.85 16.49 -43.49
C GLU A 73 5.59 15.83 -42.91
N LEU A 74 4.60 15.53 -43.77
CA LEU A 74 3.30 15.04 -43.38
C LEU A 74 3.39 13.77 -42.51
N TRP A 75 4.33 12.86 -42.83
CA TRP A 75 4.51 11.65 -42.04
C TRP A 75 5.03 11.94 -40.64
N SER A 76 5.84 12.97 -40.45
CA SER A 76 6.35 13.36 -39.13
C SER A 76 5.24 13.94 -38.27
N ILE A 77 4.33 14.71 -38.83
CA ILE A 77 3.14 15.23 -38.16
C ILE A 77 2.21 14.08 -37.71
N ALA A 78 2.15 13.00 -38.51
CA ALA A 78 1.31 11.82 -38.16
C ALA A 78 1.93 10.93 -37.08
N ILE A 79 3.24 10.71 -37.08
CA ILE A 79 3.89 9.70 -36.23
C ILE A 79 4.46 10.29 -34.94
N THR A 80 5.08 11.49 -34.99
CA THR A 80 5.77 12.07 -33.84
C THR A 80 4.85 12.28 -32.62
N PRO A 81 3.59 12.76 -32.74
CA PRO A 81 2.70 12.91 -31.59
C PRO A 81 2.34 11.56 -30.93
N LEU A 82 2.23 10.48 -31.72
CA LEU A 82 1.96 9.14 -31.18
C LEU A 82 3.13 8.61 -30.35
N LEU A 83 4.35 8.79 -30.85
CA LEU A 83 5.57 8.45 -30.11
C LEU A 83 5.70 9.31 -28.84
N ALA A 84 5.38 10.58 -28.93
CA ALA A 84 5.36 11.49 -27.79
C ALA A 84 4.31 11.09 -26.73
N ALA A 85 3.14 10.60 -27.15
CA ALA A 85 2.14 10.06 -26.22
C ALA A 85 2.67 8.85 -25.44
N ILE A 86 3.34 7.93 -26.12
CA ILE A 86 3.98 6.77 -25.50
C ILE A 86 5.04 7.22 -24.50
N ALA A 87 5.92 8.14 -24.90
CA ALA A 87 6.97 8.69 -24.04
C ALA A 87 6.38 9.39 -22.79
N GLY A 88 5.33 10.20 -22.95
CA GLY A 88 4.61 10.86 -21.87
C GLY A 88 4.00 9.85 -20.88
N GLY A 89 3.38 8.80 -21.39
CA GLY A 89 2.86 7.71 -20.56
C GLY A 89 3.97 6.97 -19.79
N LEU A 90 5.09 6.68 -20.44
CA LEU A 90 6.26 6.05 -19.81
C LEU A 90 6.90 6.93 -18.73
N LEU A 91 6.89 8.24 -18.89
CA LEU A 91 7.40 9.18 -17.89
C LEU A 91 6.63 9.06 -16.57
N VAL A 92 5.32 8.87 -16.63
CA VAL A 92 4.49 8.63 -15.43
C VAL A 92 4.87 7.31 -14.76
N GLU A 93 5.17 6.25 -15.55
CA GLU A 93 5.57 4.94 -15.00
C GLU A 93 6.86 5.03 -14.16
N VAL A 94 7.83 5.82 -14.62
CA VAL A 94 9.12 5.97 -13.92
C VAL A 94 9.09 7.00 -12.79
N SER A 95 8.13 7.94 -12.82
CA SER A 95 8.01 9.05 -11.87
C SER A 95 6.89 8.83 -10.86
N ALA A 96 7.23 8.23 -9.70
CA ALA A 96 6.27 8.04 -8.61
C ALA A 96 5.64 9.36 -8.09
N PRO A 97 6.33 10.51 -7.99
CA PRO A 97 5.70 11.76 -7.61
C PRO A 97 4.68 12.24 -8.66
N LEU A 98 4.98 12.13 -9.96
CA LEU A 98 4.07 12.51 -11.03
C LEU A 98 2.82 11.64 -11.05
N GLU A 99 2.97 10.32 -10.91
CA GLU A 99 1.83 9.39 -10.79
C GLU A 99 0.92 9.77 -9.62
N ARG A 100 1.50 10.14 -8.46
CA ARG A 100 0.72 10.55 -7.29
C ARG A 100 0.01 11.90 -7.50
N ALA A 101 0.66 12.84 -8.17
CA ALA A 101 0.07 14.14 -8.47
C ALA A 101 -1.13 14.03 -9.42
N LEU A 102 -1.02 13.16 -10.43
CA LEU A 102 -2.09 12.92 -11.41
C LEU A 102 -3.24 12.03 -10.89
N ARG A 103 -3.09 11.43 -9.71
CA ARG A 103 -4.10 10.56 -9.11
C ARG A 103 -4.79 11.28 -7.94
N PRO A 104 -6.09 11.57 -8.02
CA PRO A 104 -6.83 12.17 -6.92
C PRO A 104 -6.68 11.38 -5.61
N ALA A 105 -6.58 12.08 -4.48
CA ALA A 105 -6.34 11.44 -3.17
C ALA A 105 -7.42 10.40 -2.83
N GLY A 106 -8.70 10.74 -3.02
CA GLY A 106 -9.81 9.83 -2.74
C GLY A 106 -9.78 8.52 -3.55
N VAL A 107 -9.32 8.59 -4.82
CA VAL A 107 -9.16 7.37 -5.64
C VAL A 107 -8.02 6.49 -5.12
N ARG A 108 -6.92 7.09 -4.67
CA ARG A 108 -5.82 6.34 -4.05
C ARG A 108 -6.27 5.64 -2.77
N ASP A 109 -7.00 6.36 -1.93
CA ASP A 109 -7.49 5.84 -0.66
C ASP A 109 -8.49 4.70 -0.89
N ALA A 110 -9.41 4.83 -1.85
CA ALA A 110 -10.35 3.78 -2.21
C ALA A 110 -9.65 2.50 -2.73
N ILE A 111 -8.63 2.64 -3.60
CA ILE A 111 -7.87 1.50 -4.13
C ILE A 111 -7.10 0.79 -3.00
N VAL A 112 -6.50 1.54 -2.08
CA VAL A 112 -5.77 0.96 -0.94
C VAL A 112 -6.73 0.24 0.00
N ALA A 113 -7.87 0.84 0.33
CA ALA A 113 -8.89 0.25 1.20
C ALA A 113 -9.50 -1.02 0.57
N GLU A 114 -9.76 -1.04 -0.74
CA GLU A 114 -10.23 -2.23 -1.45
C GLU A 114 -9.18 -3.35 -1.40
N ALA A 115 -7.91 -3.04 -1.72
CA ALA A 115 -6.82 -4.00 -1.69
C ALA A 115 -6.55 -4.54 -0.28
N ALA A 116 -6.67 -3.69 0.74
CA ALA A 116 -6.52 -4.09 2.14
C ALA A 116 -7.61 -5.07 2.55
N ARG A 117 -8.89 -4.78 2.23
CA ARG A 117 -10.01 -5.67 2.50
C ARG A 117 -9.87 -7.01 1.78
N ALA A 118 -9.52 -7.01 0.50
CA ALA A 118 -9.27 -8.24 -0.25
C ALA A 118 -8.15 -9.06 0.42
N THR A 119 -7.04 -8.42 0.79
CA THR A 119 -5.91 -9.09 1.45
C THR A 119 -6.29 -9.63 2.84
N PHE A 120 -7.13 -8.93 3.60
CA PHE A 120 -7.65 -9.37 4.89
C PHE A 120 -8.37 -10.73 4.80
N TYR A 121 -9.22 -10.89 3.79
CA TYR A 121 -9.91 -12.15 3.53
C TYR A 121 -8.99 -13.22 2.91
N GLU A 122 -8.12 -12.85 1.96
CA GLU A 122 -7.18 -13.78 1.32
C GLU A 122 -6.20 -14.41 2.32
N LEU A 123 -5.81 -13.67 3.36
CA LEU A 123 -4.89 -14.13 4.40
C LEU A 123 -5.58 -14.84 5.56
N GLY A 124 -6.91 -14.90 5.57
CA GLY A 124 -7.66 -15.53 6.65
C GLY A 124 -7.59 -14.78 7.98
N VAL A 125 -7.29 -13.45 7.97
CA VAL A 125 -7.20 -12.65 9.20
C VAL A 125 -8.54 -12.62 9.95
N HIS A 126 -9.64 -12.84 9.24
CA HIS A 126 -10.99 -12.94 9.80
C HIS A 126 -11.27 -14.29 10.47
N ASP A 127 -10.40 -15.30 10.31
CA ASP A 127 -10.63 -16.67 10.79
C ASP A 127 -10.14 -16.92 12.22
N THR A 128 -10.07 -15.88 13.05
CA THR A 128 -9.75 -15.99 14.46
C THR A 128 -11.00 -16.32 15.28
N LYS A 129 -10.87 -17.18 16.28
CA LYS A 129 -12.00 -17.64 17.12
C LYS A 129 -12.75 -16.50 17.79
N ARG A 130 -12.02 -15.46 18.20
CA ARG A 130 -12.57 -14.29 18.90
C ARG A 130 -12.84 -13.12 17.99
N ARG A 131 -12.61 -13.26 16.69
CA ARG A 131 -12.79 -12.18 15.71
C ARG A 131 -11.94 -10.94 16.06
N THR A 132 -10.73 -11.15 16.57
CA THR A 132 -9.78 -10.14 17.02
C THR A 132 -8.64 -9.90 16.04
N GLY A 133 -8.76 -10.42 14.81
CA GLY A 133 -7.76 -10.24 13.76
C GLY A 133 -7.66 -8.78 13.29
N ILE A 134 -6.44 -8.32 13.07
CA ILE A 134 -6.12 -7.02 12.45
C ILE A 134 -5.12 -7.20 11.32
N LEU A 135 -5.39 -6.57 10.18
CA LEU A 135 -4.44 -6.43 9.10
C LEU A 135 -3.89 -5.01 9.05
N VAL A 136 -2.57 -4.87 9.14
CA VAL A 136 -1.85 -3.63 8.78
C VAL A 136 -1.41 -3.75 7.34
N PHE A 137 -2.06 -3.02 6.44
CA PHE A 137 -1.77 -3.04 5.02
C PHE A 137 -0.98 -1.80 4.62
N VAL A 138 0.26 -1.99 4.18
CA VAL A 138 1.19 -0.91 3.81
C VAL A 138 1.37 -0.87 2.30
N ALA A 139 0.90 0.19 1.66
CA ALA A 139 1.06 0.47 0.23
C ALA A 139 2.20 1.49 0.04
N VAL A 140 3.42 1.00 -0.23
CA VAL A 140 4.66 1.80 -0.18
C VAL A 140 4.66 2.91 -1.26
N ARG A 141 4.31 2.58 -2.52
CA ARG A 141 4.30 3.55 -3.63
C ARG A 141 3.19 4.59 -3.47
N GLU A 142 2.03 4.16 -3.01
CA GLU A 142 0.87 5.00 -2.76
C GLU A 142 1.04 5.89 -1.53
N ARG A 143 2.02 5.58 -0.67
CA ARG A 143 2.25 6.22 0.64
C ARG A 143 0.99 6.21 1.50
N ARG A 144 0.39 5.03 1.63
CA ARG A 144 -0.81 4.80 2.42
C ARG A 144 -0.64 3.57 3.31
N VAL A 145 -1.29 3.63 4.44
CA VAL A 145 -1.49 2.50 5.34
C VAL A 145 -2.98 2.38 5.60
N GLU A 146 -3.50 1.18 5.55
CA GLU A 146 -4.88 0.86 5.92
C GLU A 146 -4.87 -0.18 7.03
N LEU A 147 -5.71 0.03 8.03
CA LEU A 147 -5.95 -0.90 9.11
C LEU A 147 -7.33 -1.51 8.93
N VAL A 148 -7.37 -2.83 8.75
CA VAL A 148 -8.62 -3.58 8.64
C VAL A 148 -8.74 -4.46 9.87
N GLY A 149 -9.66 -4.13 10.77
CA GLY A 149 -9.97 -4.91 11.96
C GLY A 149 -11.19 -5.78 11.78
N ASP A 150 -11.18 -6.94 12.42
CA ASP A 150 -12.37 -7.79 12.52
C ASP A 150 -13.39 -7.18 13.52
N VAL A 151 -14.55 -7.79 13.60
CA VAL A 151 -15.74 -7.26 14.32
C VAL A 151 -15.44 -6.89 15.76
N ALA A 152 -14.70 -7.72 16.51
CA ALA A 152 -14.35 -7.43 17.91
C ALA A 152 -13.42 -6.21 18.04
N VAL A 153 -12.48 -6.06 17.12
CA VAL A 153 -11.56 -4.92 17.10
C VAL A 153 -12.29 -3.63 16.73
N VAL A 154 -13.09 -3.67 15.67
CA VAL A 154 -13.92 -2.51 15.25
C VAL A 154 -14.91 -2.12 16.34
N GLY A 155 -15.49 -3.10 17.04
CA GLY A 155 -16.42 -2.86 18.14
C GLY A 155 -15.79 -2.13 19.33
N LYS A 156 -14.49 -2.33 19.59
CA LYS A 156 -13.77 -1.72 20.73
C LYS A 156 -13.06 -0.41 20.38
N LEU A 157 -12.37 -0.36 19.24
CA LEU A 157 -11.60 0.81 18.82
C LEU A 157 -12.40 1.78 17.96
N GLY A 158 -13.45 1.29 17.31
CA GLY A 158 -14.21 2.03 16.31
C GLY A 158 -13.43 2.26 15.01
N GLN A 159 -14.13 2.55 13.92
CA GLN A 159 -13.48 2.89 12.65
C GLN A 159 -12.64 4.17 12.74
N ALA A 160 -13.09 5.15 13.52
CA ALA A 160 -12.34 6.38 13.75
C ALA A 160 -11.00 6.13 14.47
N GLY A 161 -10.96 5.20 15.43
CA GLY A 161 -9.73 4.77 16.10
C GLY A 161 -8.73 4.15 15.13
N LEU A 162 -9.18 3.20 14.30
CA LEU A 162 -8.34 2.58 13.27
C LEU A 162 -7.82 3.61 12.25
N THR A 163 -8.66 4.55 11.83
CA THR A 163 -8.26 5.64 10.92
C THR A 163 -7.19 6.54 11.54
N ARG A 164 -7.34 6.90 12.81
CA ARG A 164 -6.33 7.69 13.55
C ARG A 164 -4.99 6.94 13.64
N GLN A 165 -5.02 5.66 13.99
CA GLN A 165 -3.84 4.80 14.06
C GLN A 165 -3.18 4.67 12.67
N ALA A 166 -3.95 4.46 11.60
CA ALA A 166 -3.45 4.46 10.22
C ALA A 166 -2.75 5.78 9.89
N GLY A 167 -3.31 6.92 10.32
CA GLY A 167 -2.71 8.25 10.16
C GLY A 167 -1.32 8.36 10.80
N ALA A 168 -1.14 7.83 12.01
CA ALA A 168 0.16 7.80 12.69
C ALA A 168 1.19 6.96 11.92
N LEU A 169 0.78 5.80 11.38
CA LEU A 169 1.64 4.96 10.56
C LEU A 169 1.99 5.62 9.22
N ILE A 170 1.04 6.33 8.58
CA ILE A 170 1.26 7.10 7.35
C ILE A 170 2.29 8.20 7.58
N ALA A 171 2.23 8.89 8.71
CA ALA A 171 3.21 9.93 9.08
C ALA A 171 4.64 9.37 9.23
N ALA A 172 4.79 8.11 9.63
CA ALA A 172 6.08 7.43 9.75
C ALA A 172 6.65 6.89 8.42
N LEU A 173 5.81 6.72 7.37
CA LEU A 173 6.22 6.14 6.08
C LEU A 173 7.44 6.84 5.42
N PRO A 174 7.56 8.18 5.43
CA PRO A 174 8.72 8.84 4.81
C PRO A 174 10.06 8.45 5.42
N ALA A 175 10.08 8.08 6.70
CA ALA A 175 11.27 7.66 7.42
C ALA A 175 11.59 6.15 7.25
N GLY A 176 10.80 5.42 6.45
CA GLY A 176 11.03 4.03 6.08
C GLY A 176 10.37 3.00 7.00
N GLY A 177 10.54 1.71 6.65
CA GLY A 177 9.85 0.61 7.30
C GLY A 177 10.14 0.47 8.80
N ALA A 178 11.37 0.71 9.22
CA ALA A 178 11.74 0.66 10.64
C ALA A 178 11.01 1.74 11.47
N ALA A 179 10.75 2.92 10.90
CA ALA A 179 9.97 3.96 11.57
C ALA A 179 8.49 3.58 11.69
N VAL A 180 7.93 2.98 10.65
CA VAL A 180 6.55 2.45 10.69
C VAL A 180 6.42 1.34 11.74
N ALA A 181 7.41 0.45 11.82
CA ALA A 181 7.44 -0.61 12.83
C ALA A 181 7.45 -0.05 14.26
N ARG A 182 8.29 0.98 14.53
CA ARG A 182 8.29 1.66 15.84
C ARG A 182 6.95 2.33 16.15
N ALA A 183 6.36 3.02 15.17
CA ALA A 183 5.06 3.63 15.34
C ALA A 183 3.96 2.58 15.63
N LEU A 184 4.04 1.41 15.00
CA LEU A 184 3.14 0.29 15.25
C LEU A 184 3.34 -0.29 16.66
N THR A 185 4.58 -0.48 17.10
CA THR A 185 4.89 -0.94 18.48
C THR A 185 4.31 0.01 19.53
N ALA A 186 4.33 1.31 19.28
CA ALA A 186 3.78 2.31 20.20
C ALA A 186 2.26 2.15 20.42
N LEU A 187 1.54 1.48 19.53
CA LEU A 187 0.10 1.20 19.66
C LEU A 187 -0.22 0.02 20.59
N ALA A 188 0.79 -0.75 21.04
CA ALA A 188 0.58 -1.94 21.86
C ALA A 188 -0.22 -1.66 23.14
N GLY A 189 0.04 -0.53 23.81
CA GLY A 189 -0.71 -0.10 25.00
C GLY A 189 -2.18 0.20 24.71
N GLU A 190 -2.48 0.80 23.56
CA GLU A 190 -3.86 1.12 23.15
C GLU A 190 -4.65 -0.18 22.83
N TYR A 191 -4.01 -1.15 22.17
CA TYR A 191 -4.61 -2.46 21.92
C TYR A 191 -4.81 -3.25 23.23
N GLY A 192 -3.83 -3.22 24.14
CA GLY A 192 -3.94 -3.88 25.45
C GLY A 192 -5.05 -3.32 26.31
N ALA A 193 -5.27 -1.99 26.28
CA ALA A 193 -6.37 -1.35 26.99
C ALA A 193 -7.75 -1.69 26.38
N ALA A 194 -7.84 -1.76 25.04
CA ALA A 194 -9.10 -2.02 24.34
C ALA A 194 -9.51 -3.50 24.34
N LEU A 195 -8.54 -4.39 24.20
CA LEU A 195 -8.70 -5.86 24.06
C LEU A 195 -7.63 -6.56 24.90
N PRO A 196 -7.75 -6.54 26.24
CA PRO A 196 -6.75 -7.15 27.13
C PRO A 196 -6.58 -8.64 26.84
N ARG A 197 -5.33 -9.11 26.95
CA ARG A 197 -5.00 -10.52 26.74
C ARG A 197 -5.72 -11.39 27.75
N ALA A 198 -6.41 -12.41 27.28
CA ALA A 198 -7.11 -13.35 28.14
C ALA A 198 -6.16 -14.48 28.61
N ALA A 199 -6.44 -15.04 29.76
CA ALA A 199 -5.73 -16.23 30.23
C ALA A 199 -5.95 -17.39 29.25
N GLY A 200 -4.86 -18.01 28.77
CA GLY A 200 -4.90 -19.10 27.79
C GLY A 200 -5.07 -18.67 26.35
N ASP A 201 -4.85 -17.41 26.03
CA ASP A 201 -4.86 -16.91 24.65
C ASP A 201 -3.68 -17.48 23.87
N VAL A 202 -3.96 -18.17 22.79
CA VAL A 202 -2.97 -18.83 21.91
C VAL A 202 -2.94 -18.06 20.61
N ASN A 203 -1.74 -17.75 20.12
CA ASN A 203 -1.54 -17.13 18.82
C ASN A 203 -2.13 -18.04 17.71
N GLU A 204 -3.13 -17.56 17.00
CA GLU A 204 -3.85 -18.30 15.96
C GLU A 204 -3.33 -17.96 14.55
N LEU A 205 -2.72 -16.78 14.36
CA LEU A 205 -2.16 -16.36 13.10
C LEU A 205 -0.63 -16.44 13.11
N PRO A 206 0.01 -16.78 11.98
CA PRO A 206 1.47 -16.81 11.92
C PRO A 206 2.05 -15.39 11.96
N ASP A 207 3.12 -15.15 12.76
CA ASP A 207 3.89 -13.90 12.84
C ASP A 207 4.59 -13.56 11.52
N LEU A 208 3.83 -13.42 10.44
CA LEU A 208 4.34 -13.23 9.09
C LEU A 208 4.16 -11.80 8.62
N VAL A 209 5.30 -11.18 8.30
CA VAL A 209 5.31 -9.97 7.48
C VAL A 209 5.28 -10.38 6.01
N GLN A 210 4.12 -10.29 5.37
CA GLN A 210 4.00 -10.59 3.94
C GLN A 210 4.56 -9.43 3.10
N GLY A 211 5.82 -9.55 2.70
CA GLY A 211 6.43 -8.75 1.65
C GLY A 211 6.01 -9.23 0.25
N ALA A 212 6.45 -8.53 -0.81
CA ALA A 212 6.09 -8.78 -2.21
C ALA A 212 6.50 -10.16 -2.80
N ARG A 213 7.03 -11.09 -2.04
CA ARG A 213 7.29 -12.47 -2.45
C ARG A 213 6.03 -13.30 -2.31
N ARG A 214 5.43 -13.66 -3.46
CA ARG A 214 4.40 -14.68 -3.73
C ARG A 214 3.61 -15.14 -2.50
N VAL A 215 2.32 -14.82 -2.51
CA VAL A 215 1.29 -15.57 -1.79
C VAL A 215 1.47 -17.05 -2.14
N ARG A 216 2.18 -17.84 -1.32
CA ARG A 216 1.95 -19.27 -1.28
C ARG A 216 0.56 -19.41 -0.66
N ARG A 217 -0.42 -19.82 -1.47
CA ARG A 217 -1.72 -20.24 -0.98
C ARG A 217 -1.47 -21.22 0.17
N PHE A 218 -1.78 -20.80 1.38
CA PHE A 218 -1.96 -21.72 2.48
C PHE A 218 -3.23 -22.53 2.13
N ARG A 219 -3.03 -23.68 1.50
CA ARG A 219 -4.06 -24.74 1.50
C ARG A 219 -4.02 -25.29 2.93
N GLY A 220 -4.88 -24.78 3.81
CA GLY A 220 -5.21 -25.44 5.05
C GLY A 220 -5.65 -26.86 4.73
N ARG A 221 -4.96 -27.84 5.29
CA ARG A 221 -5.50 -29.20 5.38
C ARG A 221 -6.70 -29.12 6.33
N VAL A 222 -7.87 -29.25 5.74
CA VAL A 222 -9.05 -29.65 6.49
C VAL A 222 -8.81 -31.09 6.91
N HIS A 223 -8.72 -31.36 8.19
CA HIS A 223 -8.92 -32.66 8.82
C HIS A 223 -10.14 -32.60 9.69
#